data_a5eba12c91e2b99043a3519c028514d0
#
_entry.id   a5eba12c91e2b99043a3519c028514d0
#
_cell.length_a   1.000
_cell.length_b   1.000
_cell.length_c   1.000
_cell.angle_alpha   90.00
_cell.angle_beta   90.00
_cell.angle_gamma   90.00
#
_symmetry.space_group_name_H-M   'P 1'
#
loop_
_entity.id
_entity.type
_entity.pdbx_description
1 polymer ?
#
loop_
_entity_poly.entity_id
_entity_poly.type
_entity_poly.pdbx_seq_one_letter_code
_entity_poly.pdbx_strand_id
1 'polypeptide(L)'
;MRAVDIIEKKRSGFNLTEEEINFIINGYVKGDIPDYQISALLMAIFFQGMSNEESAYLTKAMLYSGDVIDLSKIKGIKVDKHSTGGVGDKTTLVLGPIVASLGAKLAKLSGRGLGHTGGTLDKMESIPGMRIDLTEEQFINQVNKINIAVAGQTQKIVPADKLLYALRDVTATVESIPLIASSIMSKKLASGADVICLDVKIGDGAFMKTIEDARELSKIMVSIGKAFNKKVSLLLPAWTNR
;
A
#
# COMPACT_ATOMS: atom_id res chain seq x y z
N MET A 1 21.55 19.37 3.75
CA MET A 1 21.31 18.10 3.03
C MET A 1 20.86 18.45 1.62
N ARG A 2 21.38 17.79 0.59
CA ARG A 2 20.98 18.02 -0.81
C ARG A 2 20.48 16.69 -1.40
N ALA A 3 19.49 16.74 -2.26
CA ALA A 3 18.95 15.53 -2.88
C ALA A 3 20.01 14.76 -3.69
N VAL A 4 20.90 15.47 -4.37
CA VAL A 4 21.97 14.85 -5.17
C VAL A 4 22.93 14.00 -4.33
N ASP A 5 23.26 14.43 -3.10
CA ASP A 5 24.16 13.66 -2.22
C ASP A 5 23.52 12.32 -1.78
N ILE A 6 22.19 12.34 -1.54
CA ILE A 6 21.42 11.16 -1.17
C ILE A 6 21.30 10.19 -2.37
N ILE A 7 21.07 10.73 -3.56
CA ILE A 7 21.01 9.93 -4.80
C ILE A 7 22.37 9.26 -5.04
N GLU A 8 23.47 10.01 -4.92
CA GLU A 8 24.82 9.48 -5.08
C GLU A 8 25.15 8.38 -4.07
N LYS A 9 24.78 8.59 -2.80
CA LYS A 9 24.93 7.62 -1.73
C LYS A 9 24.18 6.32 -2.06
N LYS A 10 22.90 6.40 -2.47
CA LYS A 10 22.12 5.22 -2.82
C LYS A 10 22.63 4.53 -4.07
N ARG A 11 22.94 5.28 -5.13
CA ARG A 11 23.54 4.75 -6.35
C ARG A 11 24.82 3.94 -6.08
N SER A 12 25.61 4.38 -5.08
CA SER A 12 26.87 3.73 -4.69
C SER A 12 26.68 2.53 -3.75
N GLY A 13 25.43 2.08 -3.50
CA GLY A 13 25.09 0.90 -2.72
C GLY A 13 25.02 1.11 -1.20
N PHE A 14 25.09 2.35 -0.72
CA PHE A 14 24.98 2.63 0.72
C PHE A 14 23.53 2.77 1.16
N ASN A 15 23.27 2.39 2.41
CA ASN A 15 21.96 2.56 3.04
C ASN A 15 21.68 4.02 3.38
N LEU A 16 20.44 4.43 3.17
CA LEU A 16 19.95 5.76 3.54
C LEU A 16 19.48 5.76 5.00
N THR A 17 19.69 6.88 5.68
CA THR A 17 19.18 7.09 7.03
C THR A 17 17.71 7.52 7.00
N GLU A 18 17.05 7.47 8.15
CA GLU A 18 15.68 7.94 8.30
C GLU A 18 15.55 9.43 7.96
N GLU A 19 16.54 10.24 8.37
CA GLU A 19 16.57 11.68 8.08
C GLU A 19 16.69 11.96 6.58
N GLU A 20 17.54 11.21 5.87
CA GLU A 20 17.73 11.35 4.42
C GLU A 20 16.43 11.00 3.66
N ILE A 21 15.79 9.91 4.04
CA ILE A 21 14.51 9.48 3.44
C ILE A 21 13.42 10.50 3.73
N ASN A 22 13.30 10.98 4.97
CA ASN A 22 12.32 12.00 5.34
C ASN A 22 12.56 13.31 4.58
N PHE A 23 13.82 13.74 4.42
CA PHE A 23 14.16 14.93 3.66
C PHE A 23 13.67 14.82 2.20
N ILE A 24 13.96 13.70 1.55
CA ILE A 24 13.57 13.48 0.15
C ILE A 24 12.05 13.44 -0.01
N ILE A 25 11.36 12.64 0.80
CA ILE A 25 9.91 12.45 0.65
C ILE A 25 9.15 13.72 0.99
N ASN A 26 9.50 14.39 2.09
CA ASN A 26 8.86 15.66 2.46
C ASN A 26 9.14 16.77 1.44
N GLY A 27 10.38 16.86 0.95
CA GLY A 27 10.74 17.83 -0.08
C GLY A 27 10.01 17.58 -1.40
N TYR A 28 9.82 16.32 -1.77
CA TYR A 28 9.06 15.95 -2.96
C TYR A 28 7.58 16.31 -2.84
N VAL A 29 6.95 15.97 -1.73
CA VAL A 29 5.52 16.30 -1.49
C VAL A 29 5.27 17.81 -1.47
N LYS A 30 6.23 18.59 -0.98
CA LYS A 30 6.17 20.07 -0.98
C LYS A 30 6.47 20.71 -2.34
N GLY A 31 7.04 19.95 -3.28
CA GLY A 31 7.51 20.46 -4.57
C GLY A 31 8.90 21.10 -4.54
N ASP A 32 9.64 20.97 -3.43
CA ASP A 32 11.02 21.49 -3.30
C ASP A 32 12.04 20.63 -4.06
N ILE A 33 11.72 19.34 -4.26
CA ILE A 33 12.57 18.38 -4.99
C ILE A 33 11.86 17.97 -6.28
N PRO A 34 12.48 18.22 -7.45
CA PRO A 34 11.83 17.98 -8.74
C PRO A 34 11.82 16.50 -9.14
N ASP A 35 10.90 16.14 -10.03
CA ASP A 35 10.67 14.77 -10.53
C ASP A 35 11.93 14.09 -11.05
N TYR A 36 12.82 14.80 -11.74
CA TYR A 36 14.04 14.21 -12.29
C TYR A 36 15.01 13.73 -11.20
N GLN A 37 15.06 14.39 -10.03
CA GLN A 37 15.87 13.93 -8.90
C GLN A 37 15.24 12.71 -8.23
N ILE A 38 13.92 12.72 -8.08
CA ILE A 38 13.20 11.55 -7.54
C ILE A 38 13.32 10.36 -8.50
N SER A 39 13.19 10.57 -9.80
CA SER A 39 13.38 9.51 -10.80
C SER A 39 14.76 8.86 -10.71
N ALA A 40 15.81 9.68 -10.53
CA ALA A 40 17.17 9.18 -10.34
C ALA A 40 17.29 8.35 -9.05
N LEU A 41 16.69 8.79 -7.95
CA LEU A 41 16.68 8.04 -6.69
C LEU A 41 15.89 6.72 -6.83
N LEU A 42 14.72 6.74 -7.46
CA LEU A 42 13.91 5.54 -7.69
C LEU A 42 14.66 4.50 -8.52
N MET A 43 15.41 4.95 -9.54
CA MET A 43 16.23 4.06 -10.36
C MET A 43 17.44 3.54 -9.57
N ALA A 44 18.06 4.36 -8.71
CA ALA A 44 19.11 3.90 -7.81
C ALA A 44 18.58 2.83 -6.84
N ILE A 45 17.40 3.03 -6.27
CA ILE A 45 16.72 2.02 -5.42
C ILE A 45 16.38 0.75 -6.22
N PHE A 46 15.95 0.89 -7.47
CA PHE A 46 15.62 -0.25 -8.32
C PHE A 46 16.81 -1.20 -8.48
N PHE A 47 18.01 -0.67 -8.70
CA PHE A 47 19.22 -1.47 -8.89
C PHE A 47 19.89 -1.91 -7.59
N GLN A 48 19.88 -1.06 -6.56
CA GLN A 48 20.59 -1.33 -5.29
C GLN A 48 19.72 -2.01 -4.23
N GLY A 49 18.38 -2.01 -4.42
CA GLY A 49 17.45 -2.45 -3.40
C GLY A 49 17.37 -1.50 -2.19
N MET A 50 16.71 -1.96 -1.15
CA MET A 50 16.64 -1.30 0.16
C MET A 50 16.73 -2.34 1.27
N SER A 51 17.35 -1.98 2.39
CA SER A 51 17.29 -2.80 3.59
C SER A 51 15.87 -2.79 4.19
N ASN A 52 15.61 -3.67 5.16
CA ASN A 52 14.33 -3.69 5.87
C ASN A 52 14.10 -2.37 6.63
N GLU A 53 15.17 -1.79 7.19
CA GLU A 53 15.12 -0.51 7.90
C GLU A 53 14.80 0.64 6.93
N GLU A 54 15.50 0.72 5.79
CA GLU A 54 15.20 1.71 4.75
C GLU A 54 13.75 1.61 4.27
N SER A 55 13.25 0.38 4.05
CA SER A 55 11.87 0.15 3.63
C SER A 55 10.87 0.60 4.69
N ALA A 56 11.18 0.41 5.97
CA ALA A 56 10.37 0.91 7.08
C ALA A 56 10.41 2.45 7.16
N TYR A 57 11.58 3.08 6.99
CA TYR A 57 11.73 4.54 6.97
C TYR A 57 10.96 5.16 5.81
N LEU A 58 11.07 4.58 4.61
CA LEU A 58 10.32 5.04 3.44
C LEU A 58 8.80 4.92 3.68
N THR A 59 8.37 3.77 4.20
CA THR A 59 6.96 3.56 4.57
C THR A 59 6.48 4.60 5.58
N LYS A 60 7.29 4.93 6.59
CA LYS A 60 6.99 5.92 7.61
C LYS A 60 6.87 7.33 7.02
N ALA A 61 7.83 7.72 6.19
CA ALA A 61 7.79 9.02 5.52
C ALA A 61 6.56 9.17 4.61
N MET A 62 6.21 8.11 3.87
CA MET A 62 5.00 8.09 3.03
C MET A 62 3.73 8.13 3.88
N LEU A 63 3.62 7.30 4.93
CA LEU A 63 2.48 7.24 5.83
C LEU A 63 2.14 8.61 6.41
N TYR A 64 3.14 9.30 6.95
CA TYR A 64 2.96 10.61 7.61
C TYR A 64 3.03 11.80 6.64
N SER A 65 3.07 11.58 5.35
CA SER A 65 2.92 12.64 4.35
C SER A 65 1.48 13.18 4.26
N GLY A 66 0.50 12.48 4.85
CA GLY A 66 -0.91 12.84 4.84
C GLY A 66 -1.66 12.35 6.07
N ASP A 67 -2.97 12.25 5.93
CA ASP A 67 -3.86 11.88 7.04
C ASP A 67 -3.80 10.37 7.33
N VAL A 68 -3.91 10.03 8.61
CA VAL A 68 -4.11 8.67 9.12
C VAL A 68 -5.51 8.58 9.70
N ILE A 69 -6.27 7.56 9.30
CA ILE A 69 -7.66 7.41 9.76
C ILE A 69 -7.70 6.92 11.21
N ASP A 70 -8.46 7.61 12.03
CA ASP A 70 -8.74 7.21 13.40
C ASP A 70 -9.96 6.27 13.45
N LEU A 71 -9.70 4.99 13.65
CA LEU A 71 -10.73 3.95 13.83
C LEU A 71 -11.06 3.68 15.31
N SER A 72 -10.64 4.52 16.25
CA SER A 72 -10.88 4.33 17.70
C SER A 72 -12.36 4.24 18.07
N LYS A 73 -13.24 4.88 17.28
CA LYS A 73 -14.70 4.82 17.44
C LYS A 73 -15.33 3.48 17.00
N ILE A 74 -14.55 2.60 16.38
CA ILE A 74 -15.00 1.24 16.03
C ILE A 74 -14.60 0.28 17.15
N LYS A 75 -15.59 -0.31 17.81
CA LYS A 75 -15.36 -1.29 18.88
C LYS A 75 -14.95 -2.65 18.30
N GLY A 76 -13.92 -3.26 18.90
CA GLY A 76 -13.40 -4.56 18.48
C GLY A 76 -12.18 -4.46 17.56
N ILE A 77 -11.71 -5.61 17.09
CA ILE A 77 -10.50 -5.72 16.26
C ILE A 77 -10.84 -5.32 14.81
N LYS A 78 -10.18 -4.27 14.32
CA LYS A 78 -10.30 -3.82 12.93
C LYS A 78 -9.33 -4.60 12.06
N VAL A 79 -9.87 -5.22 11.02
CA VAL A 79 -9.09 -5.99 10.05
C VAL A 79 -9.12 -5.33 8.69
N ASP A 80 -8.04 -5.42 7.95
CA ASP A 80 -8.00 -5.07 6.54
C ASP A 80 -7.36 -6.21 5.74
N LYS A 81 -7.85 -6.43 4.54
CA LYS A 81 -7.28 -7.36 3.57
C LYS A 81 -6.78 -6.59 2.37
N HIS A 82 -5.52 -6.78 2.03
CA HIS A 82 -4.94 -6.26 0.80
C HIS A 82 -4.60 -7.39 -0.15
N SER A 83 -5.00 -7.25 -1.41
CA SER A 83 -4.53 -8.09 -2.50
C SER A 83 -3.50 -7.32 -3.32
N THR A 84 -2.42 -7.99 -3.73
CA THR A 84 -1.49 -7.41 -4.70
C THR A 84 -2.12 -7.20 -6.08
N GLY A 85 -3.33 -7.74 -6.28
CA GLY A 85 -4.09 -7.56 -7.50
C GLY A 85 -3.75 -8.61 -8.57
N GLY A 86 -4.30 -8.37 -9.74
CA GLY A 86 -4.18 -9.24 -10.89
C GLY A 86 -5.49 -9.31 -11.66
N VAL A 87 -5.48 -10.03 -12.77
CA VAL A 87 -6.64 -10.18 -13.66
C VAL A 87 -7.75 -10.94 -12.92
N GLY A 88 -8.94 -10.34 -12.86
CA GLY A 88 -10.14 -10.98 -12.30
C GLY A 88 -10.19 -11.09 -10.76
N ASP A 89 -9.36 -10.36 -10.01
CA ASP A 89 -9.40 -10.39 -8.54
C ASP A 89 -10.72 -9.81 -8.01
N LYS A 90 -11.59 -10.68 -7.55
CA LYS A 90 -12.90 -10.39 -6.92
C LYS A 90 -12.99 -10.88 -5.48
N THR A 91 -11.90 -11.36 -4.92
CA THR A 91 -11.86 -12.03 -3.61
C THR A 91 -12.47 -11.18 -2.49
N THR A 92 -12.22 -9.86 -2.49
CA THR A 92 -12.73 -8.95 -1.46
C THR A 92 -14.25 -8.91 -1.40
N LEU A 93 -14.95 -8.99 -2.55
CA LEU A 93 -16.41 -8.91 -2.62
C LEU A 93 -17.07 -10.13 -1.96
N VAL A 94 -16.44 -11.29 -2.03
CA VAL A 94 -16.93 -12.54 -1.43
C VAL A 94 -16.47 -12.66 0.02
N LEU A 95 -15.19 -12.45 0.27
CA LEU A 95 -14.57 -12.61 1.59
C LEU A 95 -15.10 -11.59 2.61
N GLY A 96 -15.30 -10.35 2.19
CA GLY A 96 -15.68 -9.26 3.07
C GLY A 96 -16.97 -9.56 3.87
N PRO A 97 -18.10 -9.87 3.22
CA PRO A 97 -19.33 -10.23 3.92
C PRO A 97 -19.18 -11.46 4.83
N ILE A 98 -18.43 -12.48 4.41
CA ILE A 98 -18.17 -13.69 5.21
C ILE A 98 -17.44 -13.33 6.51
N VAL A 99 -16.35 -12.58 6.42
CA VAL A 99 -15.56 -12.16 7.58
C VAL A 99 -16.37 -11.26 8.52
N ALA A 100 -17.18 -10.36 7.96
CA ALA A 100 -18.08 -9.51 8.74
C ALA A 100 -19.17 -10.30 9.46
N SER A 101 -19.74 -11.34 8.85
CA SER A 101 -20.75 -12.21 9.47
C SER A 101 -20.19 -13.00 10.67
N LEU A 102 -18.87 -13.23 10.68
CA LEU A 102 -18.15 -13.86 11.79
C LEU A 102 -17.78 -12.87 12.90
N GLY A 103 -18.17 -11.60 12.79
CA GLY A 103 -18.00 -10.57 13.82
C GLY A 103 -16.71 -9.73 13.70
N ALA A 104 -15.83 -10.00 12.75
CA ALA A 104 -14.66 -9.15 12.53
C ALA A 104 -15.07 -7.79 11.92
N LYS A 105 -14.36 -6.72 12.29
CA LYS A 105 -14.64 -5.37 11.82
C LYS A 105 -13.80 -5.06 10.57
N LEU A 106 -14.36 -5.28 9.39
CA LEU A 106 -13.67 -4.99 8.13
C LEU A 106 -13.83 -3.50 7.75
N ALA A 107 -12.88 -2.69 8.18
CA ALA A 107 -12.78 -1.27 7.85
C ALA A 107 -11.78 -1.09 6.69
N LYS A 108 -12.24 -1.23 5.45
CA LYS A 108 -11.35 -1.33 4.30
C LYS A 108 -11.35 -0.06 3.46
N LEU A 109 -10.17 0.53 3.31
CA LEU A 109 -9.89 1.51 2.26
C LEU A 109 -9.25 0.82 1.06
N SER A 110 -9.78 1.12 -0.12
CA SER A 110 -9.33 0.52 -1.38
C SER A 110 -9.02 1.58 -2.43
N GLY A 111 -8.23 1.19 -3.42
CA GLY A 111 -7.93 1.99 -4.61
C GLY A 111 -8.69 1.50 -5.84
N ARG A 112 -8.59 2.29 -6.91
CA ARG A 112 -8.99 1.90 -8.25
C ARG A 112 -7.97 0.95 -8.87
N GLY A 113 -8.33 0.31 -9.96
CA GLY A 113 -7.42 -0.55 -10.72
C GLY A 113 -6.31 0.25 -11.41
N LEU A 114 -5.26 -0.46 -11.75
CA LEU A 114 -4.11 0.05 -12.47
C LEU A 114 -3.99 -0.65 -13.82
N GLY A 115 -3.62 0.11 -14.84
CA GLY A 115 -3.45 -0.40 -16.19
C GLY A 115 -4.72 -1.08 -16.71
N HIS A 116 -4.59 -2.32 -17.17
CA HIS A 116 -5.69 -3.12 -17.74
C HIS A 116 -6.50 -3.90 -16.69
N THR A 117 -6.20 -3.76 -15.39
CA THR A 117 -6.91 -4.47 -14.31
C THR A 117 -7.91 -3.55 -13.61
N GLY A 118 -9.13 -4.03 -13.34
CA GLY A 118 -10.09 -3.32 -12.50
C GLY A 118 -9.78 -3.48 -11.02
N GLY A 119 -9.81 -2.39 -10.25
CA GLY A 119 -9.66 -2.41 -8.79
C GLY A 119 -10.94 -2.84 -8.07
N THR A 120 -10.85 -2.97 -6.76
CA THR A 120 -12.00 -3.32 -5.92
C THR A 120 -13.11 -2.26 -6.04
N LEU A 121 -12.74 -0.97 -6.06
CA LEU A 121 -13.72 0.11 -6.17
C LEU A 121 -14.44 0.09 -7.51
N ASP A 122 -13.73 -0.14 -8.62
CA ASP A 122 -14.30 -0.19 -9.95
C ASP A 122 -15.35 -1.31 -10.06
N LYS A 123 -15.09 -2.45 -9.41
CA LYS A 123 -16.05 -3.57 -9.33
C LYS A 123 -17.26 -3.24 -8.48
N MET A 124 -17.06 -2.51 -7.36
CA MET A 124 -18.17 -2.10 -6.50
C MET A 124 -19.08 -1.08 -7.20
N GLU A 125 -18.51 -0.12 -7.91
CA GLU A 125 -19.27 0.88 -8.69
C GLU A 125 -20.10 0.25 -9.81
N SER A 126 -19.75 -0.95 -10.29
CA SER A 126 -20.56 -1.68 -11.26
C SER A 126 -21.88 -2.24 -10.68
N ILE A 127 -22.03 -2.24 -9.36
CA ILE A 127 -23.25 -2.68 -8.67
C ILE A 127 -24.19 -1.48 -8.57
N PRO A 128 -25.39 -1.52 -9.16
CA PRO A 128 -26.33 -0.39 -9.12
C PRO A 128 -26.62 0.07 -7.68
N GLY A 129 -26.47 1.37 -7.42
CA GLY A 129 -26.73 1.97 -6.10
C GLY A 129 -25.61 1.82 -5.08
N MET A 130 -24.50 1.12 -5.40
CA MET A 130 -23.37 1.00 -4.50
C MET A 130 -22.57 2.31 -4.45
N ARG A 131 -22.25 2.77 -3.24
CA ARG A 131 -21.44 3.97 -3.02
C ARG A 131 -20.09 3.62 -2.45
N ILE A 132 -19.05 4.27 -2.94
CA ILE A 132 -17.66 4.15 -2.47
C ILE A 132 -17.12 5.45 -1.86
N ASP A 133 -17.87 6.54 -1.99
CA ASP A 133 -17.55 7.90 -1.55
C ASP A 133 -18.14 8.19 -0.16
N LEU A 134 -17.79 7.37 0.83
CA LEU A 134 -18.27 7.53 2.18
C LEU A 134 -17.48 8.63 2.92
N THR A 135 -18.18 9.47 3.69
CA THR A 135 -17.50 10.30 4.70
C THR A 135 -16.93 9.42 5.81
N GLU A 136 -15.96 9.93 6.57
CA GLU A 136 -15.39 9.20 7.70
C GLU A 136 -16.47 8.75 8.70
N GLU A 137 -17.41 9.63 9.01
CA GLU A 137 -18.54 9.30 9.89
C GLU A 137 -19.41 8.18 9.32
N GLN A 138 -19.78 8.26 8.03
CA GLN A 138 -20.57 7.22 7.37
C GLN A 138 -19.82 5.88 7.37
N PHE A 139 -18.52 5.91 7.10
CA PHE A 139 -17.67 4.73 7.11
C PHE A 139 -17.64 4.05 8.48
N ILE A 140 -17.37 4.82 9.54
CA ILE A 140 -17.34 4.33 10.93
C ILE A 140 -18.71 3.78 11.35
N ASN A 141 -19.79 4.52 11.09
CA ASN A 141 -21.15 4.12 11.45
C ASN A 141 -21.56 2.83 10.74
N GLN A 142 -21.19 2.66 9.47
CA GLN A 142 -21.48 1.44 8.73
C GLN A 142 -20.71 0.25 9.30
N VAL A 143 -19.42 0.37 9.62
CA VAL A 143 -18.66 -0.71 10.25
C VAL A 143 -19.24 -1.08 11.61
N ASN A 144 -19.64 -0.11 12.41
CA ASN A 144 -20.29 -0.39 13.70
C ASN A 144 -21.64 -1.11 13.55
N LYS A 145 -22.40 -0.80 12.48
CA LYS A 145 -23.75 -1.36 12.25
C LYS A 145 -23.71 -2.77 11.66
N ILE A 146 -22.84 -3.02 10.67
CA ILE A 146 -22.85 -4.27 9.88
C ILE A 146 -21.48 -4.94 9.77
N ASN A 147 -20.49 -4.48 10.54
CA ASN A 147 -19.13 -5.00 10.60
C ASN A 147 -18.28 -4.83 9.33
N ILE A 148 -18.79 -4.17 8.29
CA ILE A 148 -18.06 -3.96 7.04
C ILE A 148 -18.35 -2.59 6.44
N ALA A 149 -17.30 -1.91 6.01
CA ALA A 149 -17.36 -0.84 5.03
C ALA A 149 -16.15 -0.92 4.09
N VAL A 150 -16.40 -0.65 2.82
CA VAL A 150 -15.34 -0.50 1.81
C VAL A 150 -15.53 0.87 1.17
N ALA A 151 -14.51 1.72 1.25
CA ALA A 151 -14.56 3.06 0.71
C ALA A 151 -13.30 3.39 -0.09
N GLY A 152 -13.40 4.40 -0.93
CA GLY A 152 -12.26 4.97 -1.64
C GLY A 152 -11.31 5.71 -0.69
N GLN A 153 -10.03 5.67 -1.01
CA GLN A 153 -9.04 6.50 -0.34
C GLN A 153 -9.23 7.96 -0.76
N THR A 154 -9.18 8.88 0.19
CA THR A 154 -9.16 10.31 -0.13
C THR A 154 -7.78 10.72 -0.66
N GLN A 155 -7.73 11.86 -1.36
CA GLN A 155 -6.44 12.38 -1.87
C GLN A 155 -5.48 12.81 -0.73
N LYS A 156 -5.97 12.94 0.50
CA LYS A 156 -5.18 13.30 1.67
C LYS A 156 -4.47 12.12 2.33
N ILE A 157 -4.87 10.90 1.99
CA ILE A 157 -4.25 9.69 2.54
C ILE A 157 -3.02 9.35 1.71
N VAL A 158 -1.84 9.36 2.34
CA VAL A 158 -0.54 9.01 1.77
C VAL A 158 -0.28 9.71 0.42
N PRO A 159 -0.34 11.07 0.33
CA PRO A 159 -0.12 11.78 -0.93
C PRO A 159 1.25 11.50 -1.56
N ALA A 160 2.28 11.22 -0.75
CA ALA A 160 3.58 10.82 -1.25
C ALA A 160 3.51 9.56 -2.12
N ASP A 161 2.69 8.56 -1.77
CA ASP A 161 2.54 7.36 -2.59
C ASP A 161 1.95 7.67 -3.96
N LYS A 162 0.94 8.53 -4.01
CA LYS A 162 0.32 8.94 -5.28
C LYS A 162 1.33 9.57 -6.23
N LEU A 163 2.17 10.49 -5.71
CA LEU A 163 3.21 11.16 -6.49
C LEU A 163 4.28 10.19 -6.94
N LEU A 164 4.84 9.40 -6.00
CA LEU A 164 5.86 8.41 -6.30
C LEU A 164 5.37 7.35 -7.28
N TYR A 165 4.13 6.87 -7.12
CA TYR A 165 3.58 5.84 -8.00
C TYR A 165 3.39 6.37 -9.43
N ALA A 166 2.84 7.58 -9.58
CA ALA A 166 2.68 8.21 -10.89
C ALA A 166 4.03 8.37 -11.62
N LEU A 167 5.08 8.71 -10.87
CA LEU A 167 6.42 8.83 -11.43
C LEU A 167 7.02 7.46 -11.79
N ARG A 168 6.80 6.44 -10.94
CA ARG A 168 7.27 5.07 -11.20
C ARG A 168 6.65 4.47 -12.45
N ASP A 169 5.39 4.78 -12.71
CA ASP A 169 4.64 4.26 -13.87
C ASP A 169 5.27 4.69 -15.20
N VAL A 170 5.88 5.88 -15.23
CA VAL A 170 6.51 6.44 -16.46
C VAL A 170 8.04 6.34 -16.46
N THR A 171 8.66 5.78 -15.42
CA THR A 171 10.12 5.65 -15.29
C THR A 171 10.62 4.20 -15.22
N ALA A 172 9.73 3.22 -15.49
CA ALA A 172 10.04 1.78 -15.45
C ALA A 172 10.62 1.32 -14.08
N THR A 173 10.10 1.86 -12.97
CA THR A 173 10.53 1.51 -11.61
C THR A 173 9.41 0.89 -10.76
N VAL A 174 8.27 0.52 -11.39
CA VAL A 174 7.12 -0.09 -10.68
C VAL A 174 7.51 -1.44 -10.05
N GLU A 175 8.35 -2.23 -10.72
CA GLU A 175 8.64 -3.62 -10.34
C GLU A 175 9.63 -3.77 -9.17
N SER A 176 10.14 -2.66 -8.62
CA SER A 176 11.03 -2.70 -7.45
C SER A 176 10.29 -3.20 -6.21
N ILE A 177 10.69 -4.37 -5.70
CA ILE A 177 10.05 -5.05 -4.56
C ILE A 177 9.97 -4.15 -3.31
N PRO A 178 11.04 -3.47 -2.84
CA PRO A 178 10.95 -2.59 -1.68
C PRO A 178 10.01 -1.39 -1.91
N LEU A 179 9.97 -0.84 -3.11
CA LEU A 179 9.05 0.25 -3.45
C LEU A 179 7.59 -0.23 -3.49
N ILE A 180 7.34 -1.46 -3.97
CA ILE A 180 6.01 -2.09 -3.90
C ILE A 180 5.59 -2.29 -2.45
N ALA A 181 6.47 -2.84 -1.61
CA ALA A 181 6.20 -3.08 -0.20
C ALA A 181 5.83 -1.79 0.53
N SER A 182 6.63 -0.74 0.36
CA SER A 182 6.41 0.56 1.02
C SER A 182 5.13 1.23 0.54
N SER A 183 4.82 1.16 -0.76
CA SER A 183 3.57 1.66 -1.34
C SER A 183 2.33 0.97 -0.76
N ILE A 184 2.35 -0.36 -0.65
CA ILE A 184 1.24 -1.13 -0.08
C ILE A 184 1.10 -0.82 1.41
N MET A 185 2.20 -0.94 2.17
CA MET A 185 2.15 -0.86 3.62
C MET A 185 1.84 0.54 4.12
N SER A 186 2.33 1.60 3.50
CA SER A 186 1.97 2.97 3.89
C SER A 186 0.46 3.21 3.84
N LYS A 187 -0.22 2.76 2.80
CA LYS A 187 -1.68 2.86 2.66
C LYS A 187 -2.42 1.99 3.67
N LYS A 188 -1.92 0.78 3.94
CA LYS A 188 -2.56 -0.13 4.90
C LYS A 188 -2.39 0.33 6.35
N LEU A 189 -1.26 0.93 6.66
CA LEU A 189 -1.04 1.57 7.96
C LEU A 189 -1.91 2.82 8.12
N ALA A 190 -2.02 3.66 7.07
CA ALA A 190 -2.88 4.85 7.08
C ALA A 190 -4.37 4.53 7.24
N SER A 191 -4.82 3.35 6.83
CA SER A 191 -6.21 2.92 7.03
C SER A 191 -6.58 2.64 8.49
N GLY A 192 -5.63 2.58 9.41
CA GLY A 192 -5.86 2.46 10.85
C GLY A 192 -6.15 1.05 11.35
N ALA A 193 -6.13 0.01 10.51
CA ALA A 193 -6.43 -1.37 10.92
C ALA A 193 -5.46 -1.92 11.98
N ASP A 194 -5.96 -2.79 12.87
CA ASP A 194 -5.15 -3.48 13.89
C ASP A 194 -4.43 -4.69 13.30
N VAL A 195 -5.08 -5.37 12.35
CA VAL A 195 -4.58 -6.56 11.67
C VAL A 195 -4.66 -6.38 10.17
N ILE A 196 -3.58 -6.66 9.48
CA ILE A 196 -3.48 -6.60 8.02
C ILE A 196 -3.28 -8.02 7.48
N CYS A 197 -4.18 -8.48 6.61
CA CYS A 197 -4.04 -9.73 5.88
C CYS A 197 -3.60 -9.43 4.45
N LEU A 198 -2.42 -9.90 4.07
CA LEU A 198 -1.84 -9.72 2.75
C LEU A 198 -2.11 -10.95 1.89
N ASP A 199 -2.76 -10.74 0.77
CA ASP A 199 -3.09 -11.75 -0.24
C ASP A 199 -2.18 -11.49 -1.45
N VAL A 200 -0.98 -12.12 -1.42
CA VAL A 200 0.07 -11.92 -2.42
C VAL A 200 -0.11 -12.93 -3.55
N LYS A 201 -0.70 -12.49 -4.64
CA LYS A 201 -0.99 -13.30 -5.82
C LYS A 201 0.28 -13.66 -6.58
N ILE A 202 0.37 -14.91 -7.04
CA ILE A 202 1.53 -15.45 -7.78
C ILE A 202 1.06 -16.14 -9.05
N GLY A 203 1.68 -15.84 -10.16
CA GLY A 203 1.45 -16.50 -11.44
C GLY A 203 1.14 -15.55 -12.58
N ASP A 204 0.69 -16.10 -13.72
CA ASP A 204 0.55 -15.37 -14.98
C ASP A 204 -0.42 -14.18 -14.90
N GLY A 205 -1.49 -14.33 -14.11
CA GLY A 205 -2.47 -13.26 -13.88
C GLY A 205 -2.07 -12.24 -12.80
N ALA A 206 -0.92 -12.41 -12.13
CA ALA A 206 -0.48 -11.60 -11.00
C ALA A 206 0.73 -10.72 -11.34
N PHE A 207 1.03 -9.76 -10.47
CA PHE A 207 2.26 -8.95 -10.58
C PHE A 207 3.51 -9.77 -10.21
N MET A 208 3.42 -10.60 -9.15
CA MET A 208 4.52 -11.51 -8.78
C MET A 208 4.47 -12.76 -9.66
N LYS A 209 5.53 -12.98 -10.43
CA LYS A 209 5.61 -14.11 -11.37
C LYS A 209 6.17 -15.36 -10.72
N THR A 210 7.10 -15.22 -9.77
CA THR A 210 7.76 -16.32 -9.08
C THR A 210 7.36 -16.37 -7.60
N ILE A 211 7.51 -17.55 -7.00
CA ILE A 211 7.29 -17.73 -5.56
C ILE A 211 8.38 -17.03 -4.74
N GLU A 212 9.58 -16.94 -5.30
CA GLU A 212 10.74 -16.29 -4.70
C GLU A 212 10.48 -14.80 -4.51
N ASP A 213 10.08 -14.09 -5.57
CA ASP A 213 9.73 -12.66 -5.53
C ASP A 213 8.58 -12.39 -4.55
N ALA A 214 7.56 -13.26 -4.58
CA ALA A 214 6.42 -13.14 -3.67
C ALA A 214 6.82 -13.33 -2.19
N ARG A 215 7.76 -14.26 -1.93
CA ARG A 215 8.30 -14.47 -0.57
C ARG A 215 9.15 -13.28 -0.12
N GLU A 216 9.96 -12.71 -1.00
CA GLU A 216 10.77 -11.53 -0.71
C GLU A 216 9.87 -10.34 -0.38
N LEU A 217 8.93 -10.01 -1.25
CA LEU A 217 7.93 -8.97 -1.01
C LEU A 217 7.21 -9.17 0.34
N SER A 218 6.79 -10.40 0.61
CA SER A 218 6.09 -10.76 1.83
C SER A 218 6.94 -10.55 3.08
N LYS A 219 8.23 -10.93 3.06
CA LYS A 219 9.16 -10.72 4.17
C LYS A 219 9.32 -9.23 4.49
N ILE A 220 9.49 -8.39 3.49
CA ILE A 220 9.62 -6.94 3.66
C ILE A 220 8.34 -6.37 4.25
N MET A 221 7.16 -6.72 3.72
CA MET A 221 5.88 -6.22 4.24
C MET A 221 5.61 -6.64 5.69
N VAL A 222 5.97 -7.87 6.07
CA VAL A 222 5.87 -8.34 7.47
C VAL A 222 6.86 -7.59 8.36
N SER A 223 8.08 -7.34 7.89
CA SER A 223 9.08 -6.55 8.62
C SER A 223 8.59 -5.13 8.87
N ILE A 224 8.03 -4.48 7.86
CA ILE A 224 7.39 -3.16 8.00
C ILE A 224 6.26 -3.22 9.04
N GLY A 225 5.36 -4.20 8.93
CA GLY A 225 4.26 -4.35 9.90
C GLY A 225 4.74 -4.47 11.34
N LYS A 226 5.80 -5.25 11.58
CA LYS A 226 6.44 -5.37 12.91
C LYS A 226 7.01 -4.04 13.41
N ALA A 227 7.68 -3.27 12.53
CA ALA A 227 8.23 -1.96 12.89
C ALA A 227 7.14 -0.96 13.35
N PHE A 228 5.91 -1.14 12.89
CA PHE A 228 4.74 -0.34 13.27
C PHE A 228 3.84 -0.99 14.32
N ASN A 229 4.29 -2.06 14.98
CA ASN A 229 3.51 -2.81 15.97
C ASN A 229 2.14 -3.30 15.44
N LYS A 230 2.05 -3.64 14.17
CA LYS A 230 0.85 -4.19 13.54
C LYS A 230 0.99 -5.70 13.33
N LYS A 231 -0.11 -6.41 13.56
CA LYS A 231 -0.18 -7.83 13.21
C LYS A 231 -0.39 -7.97 11.71
N VAL A 232 0.58 -8.57 11.03
CA VAL A 232 0.50 -8.85 9.60
C VAL A 232 0.46 -10.36 9.39
N SER A 233 -0.53 -10.83 8.65
CA SER A 233 -0.64 -12.21 8.17
C SER A 233 -0.63 -12.19 6.65
N LEU A 234 -0.15 -13.26 6.03
CA LEU A 234 -0.08 -13.32 4.57
C LEU A 234 -0.48 -14.70 4.03
N LEU A 235 -0.98 -14.68 2.81
CA LEU A 235 -1.30 -15.83 1.99
C LEU A 235 -0.58 -15.67 0.64
N LEU A 236 -0.11 -16.77 0.09
CA LEU A 236 0.58 -16.84 -1.21
C LEU A 236 -0.21 -17.76 -2.16
N PRO A 237 -1.39 -17.34 -2.64
CA PRO A 237 -2.19 -18.17 -3.51
C PRO A 237 -1.65 -18.17 -4.94
N ALA A 238 -1.66 -19.34 -5.58
CA ALA A 238 -1.43 -19.42 -7.02
C ALA A 238 -2.57 -18.73 -7.78
N TRP A 239 -2.21 -17.83 -8.68
CA TRP A 239 -3.14 -17.05 -9.51
C TRP A 239 -2.83 -17.29 -10.97
N THR A 240 -3.07 -18.53 -11.39
CA THR A 240 -2.87 -18.97 -12.77
C THR A 240 -4.18 -18.92 -13.53
N ASN A 241 -4.15 -18.43 -14.75
CA ASN A 241 -5.27 -18.58 -15.69
C ASN A 241 -5.35 -20.06 -16.10
N ARG A 242 -6.39 -20.73 -15.66
CA ARG A 242 -6.83 -22.00 -16.25
C ARG A 242 -8.06 -21.77 -17.08
#